data_264851520bd023e5dc8fa259b4b5913e
#
_entry.id   264851520bd023e5dc8fa259b4b5913e
#
_cell.length_a   1.000
_cell.length_b   1.000
_cell.length_c   1.000
_cell.angle_alpha   90.00
_cell.angle_beta   90.00
_cell.angle_gamma   90.00
#
_symmetry.space_group_name_H-M   'P 1'
#
loop_
_entity.id
_entity.type
_entity.pdbx_description
1 polymer ?
#
loop_
_entity_poly.entity_id
_entity_poly.type
_entity_poly.pdbx_seq_one_letter_code
_entity_poly.pdbx_strand_id
1 'polypeptide(L)'
;MYIDKVILQNRLLDFKMKKKYLQVFKRKTPTNSDKFFKEFFQSFSSAVGFVKYSNAQEDIESIIENRFSSTVKLNPFYKLWIKDMSEICRIFCKFLKNDKISFWIGTHRGCKRFHVDMVPYRLLLNYFGKGTEILPNHAANRNAFQDGKPNRHIIKNKAAIRHLQKWDISVFKGGNNAILHRTPDSALIDNSSILMRLDSFSFLESIKRSNLQ
;
A
#
# COMPACT_ATOMS: atom_id res chain seq x y z
N MET A 1 3.17 12.43 -13.38
CA MET A 1 4.08 13.30 -12.62
C MET A 1 5.01 12.42 -11.83
N TYR A 2 6.26 12.38 -12.23
CA TYR A 2 7.24 11.48 -11.66
C TYR A 2 7.85 12.10 -10.41
N ILE A 3 7.90 11.34 -9.31
CA ILE A 3 8.83 11.65 -8.25
C ILE A 3 10.23 11.40 -8.82
N ASP A 4 11.17 12.29 -8.51
CA ASP A 4 12.58 12.05 -8.85
C ASP A 4 13.02 10.75 -8.18
N LYS A 5 13.39 9.75 -9.01
CA LYS A 5 13.76 8.41 -8.55
C LYS A 5 14.97 8.42 -7.63
N VAL A 6 15.93 9.30 -7.90
CA VAL A 6 17.16 9.43 -7.11
C VAL A 6 16.81 10.01 -5.73
N ILE A 7 16.01 11.05 -5.70
CA ILE A 7 15.52 11.65 -4.45
C ILE A 7 14.74 10.62 -3.62
N LEU A 8 13.82 9.88 -4.25
CA LEU A 8 13.04 8.86 -3.56
C LEU A 8 13.94 7.76 -2.98
N GLN A 9 14.90 7.26 -3.75
CA GLN A 9 15.84 6.22 -3.32
C GLN A 9 16.69 6.69 -2.14
N ASN A 10 17.30 7.89 -2.22
CA ASN A 10 18.12 8.44 -1.15
C ASN A 10 17.33 8.64 0.14
N ARG A 11 16.12 9.19 0.06
CA ARG A 11 15.25 9.37 1.23
C ARG A 11 14.76 8.06 1.83
N LEU A 12 14.63 6.99 1.03
CA LEU A 12 14.33 5.65 1.53
C LEU A 12 15.52 5.04 2.27
N LEU A 13 16.75 5.23 1.76
CA LEU A 13 17.97 4.82 2.46
C LEU A 13 18.11 5.54 3.80
N ASP A 14 17.92 6.85 3.83
CA ASP A 14 17.89 7.64 5.06
C ASP A 14 16.83 7.12 6.04
N PHE A 15 15.67 6.73 5.55
CA PHE A 15 14.59 6.19 6.38
C PHE A 15 15.02 4.90 7.09
N LYS A 16 15.82 4.04 6.46
CA LYS A 16 16.38 2.85 7.11
C LYS A 16 17.17 3.17 8.37
N MET A 17 17.93 4.25 8.33
CA MET A 17 18.83 4.66 9.43
C MET A 17 18.10 5.43 10.55
N LYS A 18 16.94 6.01 10.26
CA LYS A 18 16.18 6.83 11.23
C LYS A 18 15.29 5.99 12.14
N LYS A 19 15.09 6.43 13.38
CA LYS A 19 14.13 5.84 14.35
C LYS A 19 12.66 6.22 14.03
N LYS A 20 12.30 6.30 12.75
CA LYS A 20 10.94 6.58 12.29
C LYS A 20 10.27 5.30 11.82
N TYR A 21 8.98 5.16 12.06
CA TYR A 21 8.19 3.98 11.65
C TYR A 21 7.34 4.21 10.41
N LEU A 22 7.26 5.45 9.94
CA LEU A 22 6.52 5.82 8.72
C LEU A 22 7.27 6.92 7.97
N GLN A 23 7.45 6.71 6.67
CA GLN A 23 7.92 7.73 5.74
C GLN A 23 6.89 7.90 4.63
N VAL A 24 6.43 9.14 4.42
CA VAL A 24 5.49 9.50 3.37
C VAL A 24 6.19 10.40 2.35
N PHE A 25 6.03 10.05 1.08
CA PHE A 25 6.50 10.82 -0.06
C PHE A 25 5.27 11.37 -0.79
N LYS A 26 5.02 12.66 -0.61
CA LYS A 26 3.88 13.34 -1.22
C LYS A 26 4.04 13.42 -2.73
N ARG A 27 2.96 13.12 -3.45
CA ARG A 27 2.88 13.26 -4.91
C ARG A 27 1.59 13.99 -5.29
N LYS A 28 1.62 14.69 -6.41
CA LYS A 28 0.38 15.25 -6.98
C LYS A 28 -0.43 14.12 -7.62
N THR A 29 -1.73 14.12 -7.34
CA THR A 29 -2.68 13.26 -8.04
C THR A 29 -2.72 13.65 -9.52
N PRO A 30 -2.49 12.72 -10.47
CA PRO A 30 -2.58 13.02 -11.89
C PRO A 30 -3.99 13.42 -12.29
N THR A 31 -4.10 14.36 -13.23
CA THR A 31 -5.38 14.76 -13.83
C THR A 31 -6.08 13.53 -14.43
N ASN A 32 -7.39 13.46 -14.31
CA ASN A 32 -8.22 12.35 -14.79
C ASN A 32 -8.04 10.99 -14.07
N SER A 33 -7.16 10.87 -13.06
CA SER A 33 -6.99 9.61 -12.34
C SER A 33 -8.30 9.12 -11.71
N ASP A 34 -9.04 9.99 -11.04
CA ASP A 34 -10.31 9.62 -10.40
C ASP A 34 -11.36 9.17 -11.42
N LYS A 35 -11.42 9.82 -12.60
CA LYS A 35 -12.31 9.40 -13.68
C LYS A 35 -11.96 7.97 -14.14
N PHE A 36 -10.69 7.71 -14.39
CA PHE A 36 -10.21 6.40 -14.81
C PHE A 36 -10.58 5.30 -13.81
N PHE A 37 -10.27 5.50 -12.52
CA PHE A 37 -10.53 4.46 -11.51
C PHE A 37 -12.03 4.24 -11.26
N LYS A 38 -12.88 5.26 -11.40
CA LYS A 38 -14.33 5.12 -11.29
C LYS A 38 -14.94 4.19 -12.34
N GLU A 39 -14.29 4.02 -13.48
CA GLU A 39 -14.79 3.16 -14.56
C GLU A 39 -14.80 1.68 -14.17
N PHE A 40 -13.96 1.24 -13.22
CA PHE A 40 -13.83 -0.18 -12.94
C PHE A 40 -13.68 -0.57 -11.45
N PHE A 41 -13.55 0.38 -10.52
CA PHE A 41 -13.26 0.01 -9.12
C PHE A 41 -14.30 -0.94 -8.52
N GLN A 42 -15.55 -0.89 -8.95
CA GLN A 42 -16.64 -1.78 -8.45
C GLN A 42 -16.50 -3.21 -8.96
N SER A 43 -15.99 -3.40 -10.17
CA SER A 43 -15.79 -4.73 -10.77
C SER A 43 -14.42 -5.33 -10.47
N PHE A 44 -13.50 -4.55 -9.94
CA PHE A 44 -12.15 -4.99 -9.60
C PHE A 44 -12.07 -5.43 -8.14
N SER A 45 -11.76 -6.69 -7.89
CA SER A 45 -11.57 -7.21 -6.53
C SER A 45 -10.11 -7.06 -6.07
N SER A 46 -9.24 -7.94 -6.56
CA SER A 46 -7.79 -7.88 -6.27
C SER A 46 -6.99 -8.72 -7.25
N ALA A 47 -5.70 -8.42 -7.32
CA ALA A 47 -4.69 -9.23 -7.98
C ALA A 47 -3.45 -9.34 -7.09
N VAL A 48 -2.79 -10.52 -7.14
CA VAL A 48 -1.65 -10.83 -6.28
C VAL A 48 -0.62 -11.64 -7.07
N GLY A 49 0.66 -11.35 -6.84
CA GLY A 49 1.74 -12.07 -7.49
C GLY A 49 3.11 -11.63 -7.01
N PHE A 50 4.13 -12.02 -7.74
CA PHE A 50 5.50 -11.55 -7.56
C PHE A 50 5.90 -10.64 -8.70
N VAL A 51 6.64 -9.59 -8.38
CA VAL A 51 7.20 -8.66 -9.36
C VAL A 51 8.71 -8.65 -9.23
N LYS A 52 9.40 -8.95 -10.34
CA LYS A 52 10.85 -8.93 -10.43
C LYS A 52 11.34 -7.53 -10.81
N TYR A 53 12.51 -7.16 -10.31
CA TYR A 53 13.14 -5.88 -10.65
C TYR A 53 13.35 -5.71 -12.16
N SER A 54 13.85 -6.76 -12.83
CA SER A 54 14.13 -6.73 -14.28
C SER A 54 12.86 -6.60 -15.13
N ASN A 55 11.79 -7.28 -14.75
CA ASN A 55 10.59 -7.48 -15.57
C ASN A 55 9.33 -6.86 -14.92
N ALA A 56 9.50 -5.77 -14.18
CA ALA A 56 8.43 -5.26 -13.33
C ALA A 56 7.15 -4.86 -14.09
N GLN A 57 7.28 -4.39 -15.30
CA GLN A 57 6.12 -4.01 -16.11
C GLN A 57 5.38 -5.25 -16.62
N GLU A 58 6.09 -6.17 -17.22
CA GLU A 58 5.57 -7.42 -17.79
C GLU A 58 4.93 -8.29 -16.70
N ASP A 59 5.59 -8.40 -15.53
CA ASP A 59 5.05 -9.13 -14.38
C ASP A 59 3.73 -8.52 -13.90
N ILE A 60 3.64 -7.19 -13.79
CA ILE A 60 2.41 -6.51 -13.38
C ILE A 60 1.31 -6.70 -14.42
N GLU A 61 1.60 -6.49 -15.71
CA GLU A 61 0.65 -6.70 -16.79
C GLU A 61 0.08 -8.12 -16.76
N SER A 62 0.94 -9.14 -16.58
CA SER A 62 0.54 -10.54 -16.45
C SER A 62 -0.34 -10.78 -15.19
N ILE A 63 0.02 -10.22 -14.03
CA ILE A 63 -0.75 -10.38 -12.79
C ILE A 63 -2.18 -9.84 -12.90
N ILE A 64 -2.36 -8.77 -13.67
CA ILE A 64 -3.67 -8.11 -13.82
C ILE A 64 -4.34 -8.35 -15.18
N GLU A 65 -3.78 -9.19 -16.04
CA GLU A 65 -4.18 -9.39 -17.43
C GLU A 65 -5.68 -9.63 -17.60
N ASN A 66 -6.23 -10.53 -16.81
CA ASN A 66 -7.63 -10.96 -16.88
C ASN A 66 -8.54 -10.22 -15.88
N ARG A 67 -8.09 -9.09 -15.33
CA ARG A 67 -8.84 -8.33 -14.30
C ARG A 67 -9.56 -7.12 -14.87
N PHE A 68 -9.28 -6.73 -16.11
CA PHE A 68 -9.83 -5.52 -16.73
C PHE A 68 -10.33 -5.81 -18.14
N SER A 69 -11.43 -5.12 -18.50
CA SER A 69 -11.97 -5.14 -19.85
C SER A 69 -10.98 -4.51 -20.85
N SER A 70 -11.17 -4.82 -22.14
CA SER A 70 -10.44 -4.17 -23.23
C SER A 70 -10.59 -2.65 -23.20
N THR A 71 -11.78 -2.15 -22.89
CA THR A 71 -12.05 -0.71 -22.78
C THR A 71 -11.16 -0.03 -21.74
N VAL A 72 -10.99 -0.62 -20.55
CA VAL A 72 -10.09 -0.10 -19.51
C VAL A 72 -8.64 -0.12 -19.99
N LYS A 73 -8.20 -1.21 -20.64
CA LYS A 73 -6.83 -1.36 -21.14
C LYS A 73 -6.50 -0.38 -22.28
N LEU A 74 -7.48 0.01 -23.10
CA LEU A 74 -7.32 0.99 -24.17
C LEU A 74 -7.26 2.44 -23.65
N ASN A 75 -7.68 2.70 -22.42
CA ASN A 75 -7.60 4.04 -21.84
C ASN A 75 -6.12 4.45 -21.69
N PRO A 76 -5.69 5.62 -22.22
CA PRO A 76 -4.29 6.06 -22.12
C PRO A 76 -3.75 6.11 -20.69
N PHE A 77 -4.62 6.35 -19.70
CA PHE A 77 -4.25 6.38 -18.30
C PHE A 77 -3.82 5.00 -17.76
N TYR A 78 -4.32 3.91 -18.34
CA TYR A 78 -3.92 2.55 -17.97
C TYR A 78 -2.41 2.34 -18.11
N LYS A 79 -1.82 2.71 -19.24
CA LYS A 79 -0.36 2.60 -19.48
C LYS A 79 0.45 3.45 -18.49
N LEU A 80 -0.04 4.65 -18.16
CA LEU A 80 0.57 5.52 -17.16
C LEU A 80 0.56 4.87 -15.78
N TRP A 81 -0.56 4.26 -15.39
CA TRP A 81 -0.71 3.57 -14.12
C TRP A 81 0.20 2.33 -14.01
N ILE A 82 0.26 1.48 -15.05
CA ILE A 82 1.20 0.35 -15.10
C ILE A 82 2.64 0.82 -14.95
N LYS A 83 3.03 1.85 -15.68
CA LYS A 83 4.37 2.42 -15.60
C LYS A 83 4.69 2.95 -14.19
N ASP A 84 3.75 3.63 -13.55
CA ASP A 84 3.92 4.12 -12.17
C ASP A 84 4.12 2.96 -11.19
N MET A 85 3.27 1.92 -11.24
CA MET A 85 3.42 0.73 -10.41
C MET A 85 4.77 0.04 -10.61
N SER A 86 5.18 -0.13 -11.87
CA SER A 86 6.45 -0.78 -12.24
C SER A 86 7.66 -0.04 -11.69
N GLU A 87 7.66 1.29 -11.80
CA GLU A 87 8.74 2.12 -11.28
C GLU A 87 8.85 2.05 -9.76
N ILE A 88 7.71 2.07 -9.06
CA ILE A 88 7.67 1.94 -7.61
C ILE A 88 8.13 0.55 -7.17
N CYS A 89 7.72 -0.51 -7.87
CA CYS A 89 8.19 -1.87 -7.61
C CYS A 89 9.72 -1.98 -7.75
N ARG A 90 10.31 -1.43 -8.82
CA ARG A 90 11.77 -1.41 -9.00
C ARG A 90 12.48 -0.67 -7.86
N ILE A 91 11.95 0.49 -7.46
CA ILE A 91 12.53 1.27 -6.36
C ILE A 91 12.44 0.49 -5.04
N PHE A 92 11.33 -0.19 -4.78
CA PHE A 92 11.15 -0.97 -3.57
C PHE A 92 12.02 -2.24 -3.54
N CYS A 93 12.22 -2.91 -4.69
CA CYS A 93 13.21 -3.98 -4.84
C CYS A 93 14.62 -3.51 -4.43
N LYS A 94 15.08 -2.38 -4.96
CA LYS A 94 16.39 -1.79 -4.59
C LYS A 94 16.45 -1.44 -3.10
N PHE A 95 15.39 -0.86 -2.56
CA PHE A 95 15.30 -0.52 -1.14
C PHE A 95 15.44 -1.75 -0.25
N LEU A 96 14.80 -2.86 -0.59
CA LEU A 96 14.89 -4.12 0.15
C LEU A 96 16.18 -4.90 -0.14
N LYS A 97 16.93 -4.56 -1.19
CA LYS A 97 18.04 -5.33 -1.75
C LYS A 97 17.60 -6.74 -2.19
N ASN A 98 16.43 -6.83 -2.79
CA ASN A 98 15.85 -8.05 -3.33
C ASN A 98 15.60 -7.87 -4.83
N ASP A 99 15.74 -8.95 -5.59
CA ASP A 99 15.46 -8.98 -7.03
C ASP A 99 13.96 -9.12 -7.34
N LYS A 100 13.16 -9.56 -6.36
CA LYS A 100 11.71 -9.67 -6.47
C LYS A 100 11.01 -9.31 -5.15
N ILE A 101 9.74 -8.90 -5.27
CA ILE A 101 8.87 -8.52 -4.16
C ILE A 101 7.49 -9.16 -4.30
N SER A 102 6.77 -9.26 -3.19
CA SER A 102 5.33 -9.56 -3.19
C SER A 102 4.55 -8.31 -3.60
N PHE A 103 3.64 -8.49 -4.53
CA PHE A 103 2.75 -7.45 -5.05
C PHE A 103 1.30 -7.84 -4.80
N TRP A 104 0.52 -6.92 -4.27
CA TRP A 104 -0.93 -7.00 -4.17
C TRP A 104 -1.53 -5.66 -4.56
N ILE A 105 -2.62 -5.70 -5.33
CA ILE A 105 -3.43 -4.53 -5.64
C ILE A 105 -4.90 -4.91 -5.59
N GLY A 106 -5.75 -4.05 -5.04
CA GLY A 106 -7.18 -4.36 -4.97
C GLY A 106 -8.02 -3.35 -4.21
N THR A 107 -9.32 -3.62 -4.21
CA THR A 107 -10.36 -2.87 -3.51
C THR A 107 -10.78 -3.54 -2.21
N HIS A 108 -10.73 -4.88 -2.14
CA HIS A 108 -11.11 -5.65 -0.96
C HIS A 108 -10.06 -5.53 0.13
N ARG A 109 -10.18 -4.51 0.95
CA ARG A 109 -9.26 -4.21 2.05
C ARG A 109 -9.76 -4.86 3.34
N GLY A 110 -8.88 -5.58 4.02
CA GLY A 110 -9.09 -6.09 5.37
C GLY A 110 -8.66 -5.08 6.43
N CYS A 111 -8.33 -5.56 7.64
CA CYS A 111 -7.68 -4.78 8.70
C CYS A 111 -8.56 -3.66 9.28
N LYS A 112 -9.78 -4.02 9.71
CA LYS A 112 -10.73 -3.12 10.41
C LYS A 112 -10.16 -2.57 11.73
N ARG A 113 -9.39 -3.38 12.47
CA ARG A 113 -8.79 -2.99 13.73
C ARG A 113 -7.47 -2.24 13.49
N PHE A 114 -7.17 -1.23 14.30
CA PHE A 114 -5.82 -0.64 14.34
C PHE A 114 -4.80 -1.72 14.69
N HIS A 115 -3.75 -1.81 13.88
CA HIS A 115 -2.70 -2.83 13.99
C HIS A 115 -1.35 -2.24 13.61
N VAL A 116 -0.31 -3.01 13.82
CA VAL A 116 1.04 -2.79 13.31
C VAL A 116 1.39 -3.91 12.33
N ASP A 117 2.23 -3.62 11.36
CA ASP A 117 2.79 -4.64 10.51
C ASP A 117 3.91 -5.40 11.22
N MET A 118 3.98 -6.71 11.02
CA MET A 118 5.06 -7.55 11.56
C MET A 118 6.16 -7.83 10.53
N VAL A 119 6.01 -7.33 9.29
CA VAL A 119 7.06 -7.38 8.28
C VAL A 119 8.06 -6.25 8.49
N PRO A 120 9.35 -6.43 8.16
CA PRO A 120 10.36 -5.36 8.36
C PRO A 120 10.00 -4.06 7.68
N TYR A 121 9.53 -4.14 6.44
CA TYR A 121 9.08 -2.99 5.64
C TYR A 121 7.88 -3.36 4.79
N ARG A 122 6.91 -2.44 4.70
CA ARG A 122 5.75 -2.50 3.81
C ARG A 122 5.58 -1.18 3.10
N LEU A 123 5.31 -1.22 1.80
CA LEU A 123 4.91 -0.04 1.04
C LEU A 123 3.42 -0.09 0.76
N LEU A 124 2.72 1.01 1.09
CA LEU A 124 1.33 1.24 0.74
C LEU A 124 1.22 2.46 -0.17
N LEU A 125 0.43 2.32 -1.23
CA LEU A 125 0.08 3.40 -2.12
C LEU A 125 -1.40 3.31 -2.50
N ASN A 126 -2.14 4.34 -2.16
CA ASN A 126 -3.57 4.43 -2.45
C ASN A 126 -3.77 5.19 -3.76
N TYR A 127 -4.22 4.52 -4.82
CA TYR A 127 -4.48 5.15 -6.11
C TYR A 127 -5.83 5.84 -6.19
N PHE A 128 -6.84 5.29 -5.51
CA PHE A 128 -8.22 5.79 -5.54
C PHE A 128 -8.88 5.69 -4.17
N GLY A 129 -9.85 6.55 -3.90
CA GLY A 129 -10.65 6.56 -2.68
C GLY A 129 -9.87 6.99 -1.44
N LYS A 130 -10.39 6.67 -0.26
CA LYS A 130 -9.81 7.05 1.03
C LYS A 130 -8.59 6.19 1.38
N GLY A 131 -7.48 6.83 1.71
CA GLY A 131 -6.24 6.16 2.11
C GLY A 131 -6.27 5.62 3.53
N THR A 132 -5.26 4.81 3.85
CA THR A 132 -5.07 4.19 5.17
C THR A 132 -5.11 5.21 6.31
N GLU A 133 -5.84 4.89 7.37
CA GLU A 133 -5.85 5.68 8.61
C GLU A 133 -4.61 5.41 9.43
N ILE A 134 -4.01 6.48 9.94
CA ILE A 134 -2.84 6.48 10.81
C ILE A 134 -3.25 7.04 12.16
N LEU A 135 -2.99 6.29 13.22
CA LEU A 135 -3.16 6.75 14.61
C LEU A 135 -1.79 7.04 15.21
N PRO A 136 -1.45 8.32 15.43
CA PRO A 136 -0.17 8.70 16.04
C PRO A 136 -0.03 8.15 17.46
N ASN A 137 1.20 7.86 17.90
CA ASN A 137 1.45 7.24 19.21
C ASN A 137 0.91 8.06 20.39
N HIS A 138 1.00 9.40 20.32
CA HIS A 138 0.47 10.28 21.39
C HIS A 138 -1.06 10.22 21.50
N ALA A 139 -1.75 9.81 20.44
CA ALA A 139 -3.21 9.67 20.38
C ALA A 139 -3.67 8.21 20.58
N ALA A 140 -2.75 7.29 20.82
CA ALA A 140 -3.03 5.86 20.97
C ALA A 140 -2.88 5.39 22.43
N ASN A 141 -3.77 4.48 22.85
CA ASN A 141 -3.58 3.68 24.06
C ASN A 141 -2.90 2.36 23.67
N ARG A 142 -1.57 2.31 23.83
CA ARG A 142 -0.77 1.14 23.47
C ARG A 142 -1.07 -0.08 24.34
N ASN A 143 -1.40 0.09 25.64
CA ASN A 143 -1.78 -1.02 26.51
C ASN A 143 -3.09 -1.65 26.00
N ALA A 144 -4.11 -0.84 25.73
CA ALA A 144 -5.35 -1.35 25.15
C ALA A 144 -5.15 -2.04 23.79
N PHE A 145 -4.17 -1.57 22.97
CA PHE A 145 -3.81 -2.23 21.74
C PHE A 145 -3.18 -3.61 22.00
N GLN A 146 -2.22 -3.71 22.92
CA GLN A 146 -1.55 -4.97 23.31
C GLN A 146 -2.52 -5.98 23.94
N ASP A 147 -3.48 -5.51 24.74
CA ASP A 147 -4.53 -6.31 25.36
C ASP A 147 -5.62 -6.78 24.36
N GLY A 148 -5.46 -6.53 23.07
CA GLY A 148 -6.42 -6.95 22.05
C GLY A 148 -7.75 -6.16 22.05
N LYS A 149 -7.87 -5.06 22.81
CA LYS A 149 -9.12 -4.28 22.93
C LYS A 149 -9.59 -3.70 21.60
N PRO A 150 -10.89 -3.46 21.41
CA PRO A 150 -11.44 -2.84 20.19
C PRO A 150 -10.98 -1.39 20.03
N ASN A 151 -11.11 -0.85 18.79
CA ASN A 151 -10.60 0.47 18.39
C ASN A 151 -11.03 1.61 19.33
N ARG A 152 -12.25 1.58 19.88
CA ARG A 152 -12.76 2.60 20.82
C ARG A 152 -11.89 2.76 22.07
N HIS A 153 -11.19 1.71 22.50
CA HIS A 153 -10.27 1.74 23.63
C HIS A 153 -8.83 2.06 23.24
N ILE A 154 -8.48 1.79 21.96
CA ILE A 154 -7.15 2.09 21.42
C ILE A 154 -7.02 3.59 21.11
N ILE A 155 -8.09 4.23 20.66
CA ILE A 155 -8.09 5.65 20.26
C ILE A 155 -8.28 6.52 21.51
N LYS A 156 -7.25 7.26 21.92
CA LYS A 156 -7.34 8.31 22.96
C LYS A 156 -7.87 9.62 22.40
N ASN A 157 -7.44 9.98 21.18
CA ASN A 157 -7.84 11.22 20.52
C ASN A 157 -8.22 10.95 19.07
N LYS A 158 -9.52 10.94 18.77
CA LYS A 158 -10.04 10.69 17.42
C LYS A 158 -9.66 11.79 16.42
N ALA A 159 -9.56 13.04 16.86
CA ALA A 159 -9.21 14.17 15.99
C ALA A 159 -7.75 14.12 15.50
N ALA A 160 -6.88 13.32 16.14
CA ALA A 160 -5.51 13.13 15.71
C ALA A 160 -5.34 12.06 14.59
N ILE A 161 -6.40 11.32 14.25
CA ILE A 161 -6.35 10.35 13.16
C ILE A 161 -6.11 11.07 11.84
N ARG A 162 -5.14 10.59 11.06
CA ARG A 162 -4.78 11.13 9.77
C ARG A 162 -4.99 10.08 8.69
N HIS A 163 -5.29 10.52 7.46
CA HIS A 163 -5.36 9.65 6.29
C HIS A 163 -4.15 9.87 5.38
N LEU A 164 -3.59 8.79 4.87
CA LEU A 164 -2.65 8.87 3.75
C LEU A 164 -3.40 9.39 2.53
N GLN A 165 -2.78 10.28 1.77
CA GLN A 165 -3.41 10.86 0.59
C GLN A 165 -3.27 9.95 -0.62
N LYS A 166 -4.18 10.11 -1.59
CA LYS A 166 -4.06 9.42 -2.88
C LYS A 166 -2.71 9.74 -3.52
N TRP A 167 -2.13 8.75 -4.16
CA TRP A 167 -0.85 8.81 -4.86
C TRP A 167 0.38 8.98 -3.96
N ASP A 168 0.23 9.27 -2.68
CA ASP A 168 1.37 9.30 -1.76
C ASP A 168 1.98 7.90 -1.61
N ILE A 169 3.32 7.81 -1.72
CA ILE A 169 4.06 6.59 -1.42
C ILE A 169 4.34 6.57 0.07
N SER A 170 3.88 5.54 0.76
CA SER A 170 4.03 5.41 2.20
C SER A 170 4.77 4.13 2.54
N VAL A 171 5.92 4.24 3.21
CA VAL A 171 6.71 3.08 3.64
C VAL A 171 6.70 2.99 5.16
N PHE A 172 6.27 1.84 5.64
CA PHE A 172 6.16 1.48 7.06
C PHE A 172 7.34 0.61 7.47
N LYS A 173 7.88 0.84 8.66
CA LYS A 173 8.65 -0.15 9.42
C LYS A 173 7.70 -0.90 10.32
N GLY A 174 7.79 -2.22 10.32
CA GLY A 174 7.00 -3.05 11.21
C GLY A 174 7.61 -3.23 12.60
N GLY A 175 6.96 -4.06 13.39
CA GLY A 175 7.35 -4.41 14.75
C GLY A 175 6.45 -3.79 15.83
N ASN A 176 6.61 -4.24 17.08
CA ASN A 176 5.70 -3.92 18.19
C ASN A 176 5.51 -2.43 18.46
N ASN A 177 6.53 -1.61 18.19
CA ASN A 177 6.48 -0.15 18.38
C ASN A 177 6.11 0.61 17.11
N ALA A 178 5.78 -0.09 16.01
CA ALA A 178 5.40 0.52 14.76
C ALA A 178 4.15 1.39 14.88
N ILE A 179 3.92 2.25 13.87
CA ILE A 179 2.75 3.13 13.88
C ILE A 179 1.46 2.33 13.67
N LEU A 180 0.46 2.63 14.50
CA LEU A 180 -0.85 2.03 14.37
C LEU A 180 -1.57 2.56 13.14
N HIS A 181 -2.09 1.65 12.32
CA HIS A 181 -2.83 2.00 11.12
C HIS A 181 -3.95 0.99 10.84
N ARG A 182 -4.94 1.40 10.05
CA ARG A 182 -6.05 0.54 9.64
C ARG A 182 -6.64 0.95 8.30
N THR A 183 -7.50 0.11 7.76
CA THR A 183 -8.37 0.49 6.64
C THR A 183 -9.49 1.41 7.15
N PRO A 184 -9.77 2.55 6.48
CA PRO A 184 -10.89 3.40 6.86
C PRO A 184 -12.24 2.70 6.65
N ASP A 185 -13.23 3.01 7.50
CA ASP A 185 -14.54 2.35 7.49
C ASP A 185 -15.24 2.46 6.12
N SER A 186 -15.14 3.61 5.43
CA SER A 186 -15.69 3.79 4.08
C SER A 186 -15.11 2.81 3.06
N ALA A 187 -13.80 2.52 3.12
CA ALA A 187 -13.17 1.57 2.21
C ALA A 187 -13.50 0.10 2.54
N LEU A 188 -13.96 -0.18 3.76
CA LEU A 188 -14.42 -1.52 4.17
C LEU A 188 -15.86 -1.79 3.74
N ILE A 189 -16.72 -0.76 3.74
CA ILE A 189 -18.15 -0.90 3.44
C ILE A 189 -18.36 -0.96 1.92
N ASP A 190 -17.77 -0.03 1.18
CA ASP A 190 -18.11 0.21 -0.22
C ASP A 190 -17.03 -0.32 -1.19
N ASN A 191 -15.95 -0.93 -0.67
CA ASN A 191 -14.75 -1.26 -1.47
C ASN A 191 -14.27 -0.05 -2.33
N SER A 192 -14.51 1.16 -1.84
CA SER A 192 -14.39 2.42 -2.58
C SER A 192 -12.95 2.95 -2.63
N SER A 193 -11.95 2.07 -2.57
CA SER A 193 -10.55 2.46 -2.69
C SER A 193 -9.73 1.41 -3.41
N ILE A 194 -8.72 1.86 -4.17
CA ILE A 194 -7.72 0.98 -4.80
C ILE A 194 -6.40 1.21 -4.10
N LEU A 195 -5.89 0.16 -3.45
CA LEU A 195 -4.63 0.15 -2.73
C LEU A 195 -3.65 -0.81 -3.40
N MET A 196 -2.43 -0.36 -3.64
CA MET A 196 -1.27 -1.21 -3.92
C MET A 196 -0.49 -1.43 -2.62
N ARG A 197 -0.12 -2.69 -2.37
CA ARG A 197 0.73 -3.11 -1.24
C ARG A 197 1.92 -3.90 -1.76
N LEU A 198 3.11 -3.52 -1.30
CA LEU A 198 4.34 -4.23 -1.59
C LEU A 198 4.98 -4.70 -0.29
N ASP A 199 5.43 -5.95 -0.28
CA ASP A 199 6.15 -6.60 0.82
C ASP A 199 7.40 -7.33 0.30
N SER A 200 8.27 -7.82 1.19
CA SER A 200 9.32 -8.76 0.78
C SER A 200 8.69 -10.01 0.12
N PHE A 201 9.41 -10.65 -0.79
CA PHE A 201 8.87 -11.84 -1.48
C PHE A 201 8.52 -12.97 -0.51
N SER A 202 9.26 -13.14 0.58
CA SER A 202 9.01 -14.14 1.61
C SER A 202 7.65 -13.99 2.30
N PHE A 203 7.06 -12.79 2.29
CA PHE A 203 5.74 -12.54 2.88
C PHE A 203 4.64 -13.36 2.18
N LEU A 204 4.57 -13.32 0.86
CA LEU A 204 3.56 -14.08 0.11
C LEU A 204 3.82 -15.59 0.17
N GLU A 205 5.09 -16.00 0.22
CA GLU A 205 5.45 -17.42 0.41
C GLU A 205 5.00 -17.93 1.76
N SER A 206 5.16 -17.15 2.84
CA SER A 206 4.69 -17.54 4.17
C SER A 206 3.18 -17.70 4.22
N ILE A 207 2.41 -16.79 3.59
CA ILE A 207 0.95 -16.91 3.50
C ILE A 207 0.54 -18.18 2.74
N LYS A 208 1.19 -18.46 1.59
CA LYS A 208 0.89 -19.67 0.80
C LYS A 208 1.12 -20.95 1.61
N ARG A 209 2.19 -21.02 2.39
CA ARG A 209 2.48 -22.19 3.26
C ARG A 209 1.45 -22.33 4.38
N SER A 210 1.00 -21.23 4.98
CA SER A 210 -0.01 -21.26 6.06
C SER A 210 -1.40 -21.68 5.57
N ASN A 211 -1.72 -21.47 4.28
CA ASN A 211 -3.01 -21.88 3.69
C ASN A 211 -3.00 -23.34 3.16
N LEU A 212 -1.84 -24.03 3.21
CA LEU A 212 -1.69 -25.42 2.80
C LEU A 212 -1.65 -26.39 4.02
N GLN A 213 -1.69 -25.86 5.22
CA GLN A 213 -1.84 -26.59 6.49
C GLN A 213 -3.28 -26.50 6.99
#